data_4e85f0444443c8c774de88062e2e68fc
#
_entry.id   4e85f0444443c8c774de88062e2e68fc
#
_cell.length_a   1.000
_cell.length_b   1.000
_cell.length_c   1.000
_cell.angle_alpha   90.00
_cell.angle_beta   90.00
_cell.angle_gamma   90.00
#
_symmetry.space_group_name_H-M   'P 1'
#
loop_
_entity.id
_entity.type
_entity.pdbx_description
1 polymer ?
#
loop_
_entity_poly.entity_id
_entity_poly.type
_entity_poly.pdbx_seq_one_letter_code
_entity_poly.pdbx_strand_id
1 'polypeptide(L)'
;MPSRRTIDRDEIKALFSRYGPLVLRRARRILRNEAEAEDAAQDVFIKVLGSIETFRGESQPSTWLYRITTNLCLNRLRDHRRHRERLASEALARLDGPNTSGPPENRMTISALLAELPQELSETAVYYYVDEMDQEEIAAISGIARRTVGYRLERFRTMALARLGNDPQEDALAAAALVGGQKVDP
;
A
#
# COMPACT_ATOMS: atom_id res chain seq x y z
N MET A 1 -5.59 20.14 -31.69
CA MET A 1 -6.02 18.82 -31.15
C MET A 1 -4.78 17.98 -30.99
N PRO A 2 -4.31 17.64 -29.78
CA PRO A 2 -3.18 16.73 -29.64
C PRO A 2 -3.62 15.36 -30.14
N SER A 3 -2.86 14.82 -31.07
CA SER A 3 -3.05 13.50 -31.66
C SER A 3 -3.07 12.45 -30.56
N ARG A 4 -4.15 11.67 -30.42
CA ARG A 4 -4.19 10.50 -29.54
C ARG A 4 -3.09 9.55 -29.98
N ARG A 5 -2.04 9.44 -29.17
CA ARG A 5 -1.00 8.45 -29.37
C ARG A 5 -1.59 7.08 -29.05
N THR A 6 -1.97 6.34 -30.08
CA THR A 6 -2.36 4.94 -29.93
C THR A 6 -1.12 4.16 -29.57
N ILE A 7 -1.10 3.57 -28.37
CA ILE A 7 0.01 2.73 -27.93
C ILE A 7 -0.09 1.41 -28.68
N ASP A 8 1.00 1.07 -29.34
CA ASP A 8 1.12 -0.18 -30.08
C ASP A 8 1.21 -1.37 -29.09
N ARG A 9 0.74 -2.53 -29.55
CA ARG A 9 0.76 -3.80 -28.82
C ARG A 9 2.17 -4.18 -28.35
N ASP A 10 3.18 -3.80 -29.11
CA ASP A 10 4.58 -4.09 -28.78
C ASP A 10 5.14 -3.13 -27.72
N GLU A 11 4.69 -1.87 -27.69
CA GLU A 11 4.97 -0.93 -26.60
C GLU A 11 4.38 -1.44 -25.26
N ILE A 12 3.17 -2.02 -25.29
CA ILE A 12 2.52 -2.62 -24.12
C ILE A 12 3.33 -3.83 -23.62
N LYS A 13 3.72 -4.72 -24.51
CA LYS A 13 4.54 -5.89 -24.14
C LYS A 13 5.88 -5.47 -23.56
N ALA A 14 6.53 -4.46 -24.15
CA ALA A 14 7.79 -3.93 -23.65
C ALA A 14 7.64 -3.34 -22.24
N LEU A 15 6.57 -2.58 -22.00
CA LEU A 15 6.25 -2.02 -20.68
C LEU A 15 5.99 -3.12 -19.65
N PHE A 16 5.23 -4.14 -20.03
CA PHE A 16 4.93 -5.28 -19.16
C PHE A 16 6.19 -6.09 -18.83
N SER A 17 7.00 -6.40 -19.83
CA SER A 17 8.26 -7.16 -19.66
C SER A 17 9.26 -6.40 -18.79
N ARG A 18 9.36 -5.08 -18.96
CA ARG A 18 10.32 -4.25 -18.21
C ARG A 18 9.89 -4.00 -16.78
N TYR A 19 8.61 -3.74 -16.53
CA TYR A 19 8.11 -3.28 -15.22
C TYR A 19 7.25 -4.30 -14.49
N GLY A 20 6.82 -5.39 -15.14
CA GLY A 20 6.02 -6.45 -14.53
C GLY A 20 6.64 -7.01 -13.24
N PRO A 21 7.93 -7.41 -13.25
CA PRO A 21 8.59 -7.89 -12.05
C PRO A 21 8.65 -6.86 -10.92
N LEU A 22 8.77 -5.58 -11.25
CA LEU A 22 8.78 -4.48 -10.28
C LEU A 22 7.40 -4.34 -9.60
N VAL A 23 6.34 -4.28 -10.42
CA VAL A 23 4.95 -4.14 -9.95
C VAL A 23 4.54 -5.33 -9.08
N LEU A 24 4.82 -6.55 -9.54
CA LEU A 24 4.48 -7.78 -8.82
C LEU A 24 5.22 -7.87 -7.48
N ARG A 25 6.54 -7.62 -7.46
CA ARG A 25 7.33 -7.61 -6.22
C ARG A 25 6.77 -6.61 -5.22
N ARG A 26 6.38 -5.42 -5.68
CA ARG A 26 5.78 -4.40 -4.84
C ARG A 26 4.43 -4.81 -4.29
N ALA A 27 3.55 -5.35 -5.12
CA ALA A 27 2.25 -5.85 -4.68
C ALA A 27 2.39 -6.95 -3.61
N ARG A 28 3.34 -7.89 -3.79
CA ARG A 28 3.68 -8.92 -2.79
C ARG A 28 4.11 -8.33 -1.45
N ARG A 29 4.94 -7.29 -1.46
CA ARG A 29 5.41 -6.63 -0.22
C ARG A 29 4.27 -5.97 0.55
N ILE A 30 3.30 -5.37 -0.14
CA ILE A 30 2.17 -4.65 0.47
C ILE A 30 1.06 -5.61 0.88
N LEU A 31 0.62 -6.50 -0.01
CA LEU A 31 -0.55 -7.36 0.20
C LEU A 31 -0.23 -8.61 1.03
N ARG A 32 1.02 -9.09 0.99
CA ARG A 32 1.45 -10.30 1.70
C ARG A 32 0.64 -11.55 1.36
N ASN A 33 0.04 -11.57 0.17
CA ASN A 33 -0.71 -12.67 -0.39
C ASN A 33 -0.35 -12.78 -1.88
N GLU A 34 0.12 -13.95 -2.31
CA GLU A 34 0.64 -14.18 -3.66
C GLU A 34 -0.45 -14.01 -4.72
N ALA A 35 -1.60 -14.69 -4.55
CA ALA A 35 -2.70 -14.62 -5.50
C ALA A 35 -3.23 -13.19 -5.65
N GLU A 36 -3.42 -12.49 -4.53
CA GLU A 36 -3.86 -11.09 -4.55
C GLU A 36 -2.82 -10.15 -5.19
N ALA A 37 -1.53 -10.46 -5.03
CA ALA A 37 -0.46 -9.66 -5.63
C ALA A 37 -0.42 -9.84 -7.15
N GLU A 38 -0.64 -11.05 -7.66
CA GLU A 38 -0.73 -11.32 -9.10
C GLU A 38 -1.94 -10.60 -9.71
N ASP A 39 -3.10 -10.71 -9.10
CA ASP A 39 -4.31 -10.01 -9.53
C ASP A 39 -4.13 -8.48 -9.49
N ALA A 40 -3.50 -7.97 -8.43
CA ALA A 40 -3.21 -6.54 -8.32
C ALA A 40 -2.25 -6.08 -9.41
N ALA A 41 -1.24 -6.88 -9.75
CA ALA A 41 -0.31 -6.55 -10.81
C ALA A 41 -1.00 -6.47 -12.18
N GLN A 42 -1.93 -7.38 -12.48
CA GLN A 42 -2.76 -7.32 -13.68
C GLN A 42 -3.61 -6.06 -13.72
N ASP A 43 -4.30 -5.73 -12.64
CA ASP A 43 -5.12 -4.51 -12.54
C ASP A 43 -4.31 -3.22 -12.69
N VAL A 44 -3.07 -3.19 -12.16
CA VAL A 44 -2.16 -2.07 -12.38
C VAL A 44 -1.94 -1.85 -13.88
N PHE A 45 -1.64 -2.89 -14.63
CA PHE A 45 -1.41 -2.76 -16.07
C PHE A 45 -2.68 -2.42 -16.84
N ILE A 46 -3.83 -2.96 -16.47
CA ILE A 46 -5.12 -2.54 -17.07
C ILE A 46 -5.35 -1.04 -16.84
N LYS A 47 -5.11 -0.56 -15.61
CA LYS A 47 -5.25 0.86 -15.28
C LYS A 47 -4.23 1.73 -16.01
N VAL A 48 -2.99 1.27 -16.12
CA VAL A 48 -1.92 1.93 -16.88
C VAL A 48 -2.33 2.08 -18.34
N LEU A 49 -2.83 1.03 -18.99
CA LEU A 49 -3.30 1.07 -20.37
C LEU A 49 -4.43 2.09 -20.57
N GLY A 50 -5.38 2.14 -19.64
CA GLY A 50 -6.47 3.11 -19.67
C GLY A 50 -6.06 4.56 -19.36
N SER A 51 -4.90 4.78 -18.73
CA SER A 51 -4.44 6.11 -18.31
C SER A 51 -3.16 6.59 -18.98
N ILE A 52 -2.59 5.81 -19.88
CA ILE A 52 -1.30 6.13 -20.51
C ILE A 52 -1.37 7.38 -21.39
N GLU A 53 -2.54 7.70 -21.95
CA GLU A 53 -2.78 8.96 -22.66
C GLU A 53 -2.69 10.19 -21.74
N THR A 54 -2.87 9.99 -20.44
CA THR A 54 -2.76 11.05 -19.41
C THR A 54 -1.36 11.13 -18.80
N PHE A 55 -0.48 10.20 -19.12
CA PHE A 55 0.91 10.24 -18.69
C PHE A 55 1.66 11.33 -19.43
N ARG A 56 1.88 12.45 -18.76
CA ARG A 56 2.53 13.65 -19.33
C ARG A 56 4.05 13.56 -19.44
N GLY A 57 4.66 12.45 -19.00
CA GLY A 57 6.11 12.31 -19.01
C GLY A 57 6.83 13.16 -17.95
N GLU A 58 6.08 13.75 -16.99
CA GLU A 58 6.62 14.63 -15.94
C GLU A 58 7.42 13.85 -14.87
N SER A 59 7.33 12.52 -14.86
CA SER A 59 8.07 11.64 -13.97
C SER A 59 8.60 10.42 -14.71
N GLN A 60 9.57 9.74 -14.11
CA GLN A 60 10.03 8.45 -14.63
C GLN A 60 8.85 7.44 -14.64
N PRO A 61 8.71 6.60 -15.69
CA PRO A 61 7.65 5.60 -15.75
C PRO A 61 7.62 4.66 -14.54
N SER A 62 8.78 4.32 -13.97
CA SER A 62 8.89 3.56 -12.74
C SER A 62 8.23 4.26 -11.55
N THR A 63 8.48 5.55 -11.36
CA THR A 63 7.87 6.39 -10.32
C THR A 63 6.35 6.40 -10.42
N TRP A 64 5.83 6.57 -11.62
CA TRP A 64 4.40 6.56 -11.90
C TRP A 64 3.76 5.19 -11.59
N LEU A 65 4.41 4.10 -12.03
CA LEU A 65 3.98 2.73 -11.72
C LEU A 65 4.02 2.43 -10.22
N TYR A 66 5.02 2.93 -9.51
CA TYR A 66 5.11 2.82 -8.06
C TYR A 66 3.87 3.39 -7.38
N ARG A 67 3.48 4.62 -7.74
CA ARG A 67 2.29 5.30 -7.18
C ARG A 67 1.01 4.54 -7.48
N ILE A 68 0.81 4.12 -8.74
CA ILE A 68 -0.39 3.35 -9.13
C ILE A 68 -0.46 2.05 -8.35
N THR A 69 0.65 1.30 -8.26
CA THR A 69 0.69 0.01 -7.55
C THR A 69 0.40 0.19 -6.07
N THR A 70 1.04 1.16 -5.41
CA THR A 70 0.80 1.43 -3.98
C THR A 70 -0.67 1.76 -3.72
N ASN A 71 -1.21 2.70 -4.47
CA ASN A 71 -2.60 3.14 -4.29
C ASN A 71 -3.60 2.01 -4.54
N LEU A 72 -3.36 1.18 -5.57
CA LEU A 72 -4.21 0.03 -5.85
C LEU A 72 -4.16 -0.99 -4.72
N CYS A 73 -2.98 -1.36 -4.26
CA CYS A 73 -2.82 -2.31 -3.17
C CYS A 73 -3.44 -1.80 -1.85
N LEU A 74 -3.22 -0.53 -1.49
CA LEU A 74 -3.82 0.07 -0.29
C LEU A 74 -5.35 0.11 -0.38
N ASN A 75 -5.92 0.39 -1.55
CA ASN A 75 -7.36 0.35 -1.76
C ASN A 75 -7.92 -1.07 -1.59
N ARG A 76 -7.25 -2.09 -2.16
CA ARG A 76 -7.64 -3.50 -1.96
C ARG A 76 -7.65 -3.90 -0.48
N LEU A 77 -6.62 -3.52 0.28
CA LEU A 77 -6.58 -3.77 1.73
C LEU A 77 -7.78 -3.15 2.45
N ARG A 78 -8.17 -1.92 2.09
CA ARG A 78 -9.35 -1.24 2.66
C ARG A 78 -10.65 -1.91 2.27
N ASP A 79 -10.79 -2.34 1.03
CA ASP A 79 -12.00 -3.02 0.54
C ASP A 79 -12.17 -4.39 1.23
N HIS A 80 -11.08 -5.15 1.41
CA HIS A 80 -11.10 -6.39 2.17
C HIS A 80 -11.48 -6.18 3.64
N ARG A 81 -10.99 -5.10 4.26
CA ARG A 81 -11.38 -4.73 5.62
C ARG A 81 -12.89 -4.44 5.69
N ARG A 82 -13.40 -3.56 4.83
CA ARG A 82 -14.84 -3.20 4.78
C ARG A 82 -15.72 -4.42 4.54
N HIS A 83 -15.26 -5.34 3.67
CA HIS A 83 -15.99 -6.57 3.42
C HIS A 83 -16.07 -7.46 4.67
N ARG A 84 -14.96 -7.66 5.37
CA ARG A 84 -14.91 -8.40 6.63
C ARG A 84 -15.78 -7.78 7.71
N GLU A 85 -15.75 -6.46 7.87
CA GLU A 85 -16.58 -5.72 8.82
C GLU A 85 -18.07 -5.91 8.54
N ARG A 86 -18.47 -5.86 7.27
CA ARG A 86 -19.86 -6.14 6.85
C ARG A 86 -20.30 -7.55 7.19
N LEU A 87 -19.49 -8.55 6.83
CA LEU A 87 -19.78 -9.95 7.13
C LEU A 87 -19.89 -10.20 8.64
N ALA A 88 -19.01 -9.60 9.43
CA ALA A 88 -19.07 -9.70 10.89
C ALA A 88 -20.36 -9.07 11.46
N SER A 89 -20.73 -7.90 10.95
CA SER A 89 -21.99 -7.22 11.34
C SER A 89 -23.23 -8.04 10.96
N GLU A 90 -23.26 -8.61 9.76
CA GLU A 90 -24.36 -9.48 9.31
C GLU A 90 -24.46 -10.78 10.14
N ALA A 91 -23.31 -11.37 10.50
CA ALA A 91 -23.26 -12.55 11.35
C ALA A 91 -23.80 -12.25 12.76
N LEU A 92 -23.40 -11.10 13.35
CA LEU A 92 -23.89 -10.63 14.65
C LEU A 92 -25.41 -10.36 14.62
N ALA A 93 -25.94 -9.78 13.54
CA ALA A 93 -27.35 -9.50 13.39
C ALA A 93 -28.21 -10.78 13.27
N ARG A 94 -27.61 -11.92 12.91
CA ARG A 94 -28.27 -13.24 12.82
C ARG A 94 -28.24 -14.04 14.10
N LEU A 95 -27.41 -13.63 15.07
CA LEU A 95 -27.29 -14.27 16.38
C LEU A 95 -28.22 -13.58 17.36
N ASP A 96 -29.43 -14.10 17.56
CA ASP A 96 -30.33 -13.74 18.65
C ASP A 96 -29.77 -14.30 19.98
N GLY A 97 -28.81 -13.59 20.59
CA GLY A 97 -28.28 -13.97 21.90
C GLY A 97 -26.92 -13.34 22.19
N PRO A 98 -26.59 -13.07 23.48
CA PRO A 98 -25.29 -12.55 23.87
C PRO A 98 -24.22 -13.63 23.68
N ASN A 99 -23.59 -13.65 22.53
CA ASN A 99 -22.45 -14.53 22.28
C ASN A 99 -21.19 -13.84 22.83
N THR A 100 -20.72 -14.31 23.97
CA THR A 100 -19.52 -13.87 24.69
C THR A 100 -18.21 -14.37 24.06
N SER A 101 -18.20 -14.63 22.78
CA SER A 101 -16.95 -14.87 22.06
C SER A 101 -16.31 -13.50 21.83
N GLY A 102 -15.40 -13.12 22.73
CA GLY A 102 -14.52 -11.97 22.53
C GLY A 102 -13.85 -12.04 21.15
N PRO A 103 -13.49 -10.88 20.59
CA PRO A 103 -12.76 -10.89 19.34
C PRO A 103 -11.54 -11.80 19.50
N PRO A 104 -11.22 -12.66 18.49
CA PRO A 104 -9.99 -13.45 18.56
C PRO A 104 -8.84 -12.48 18.83
N GLU A 105 -7.88 -12.87 19.66
CA GLU A 105 -6.63 -12.14 19.89
C GLU A 105 -5.97 -11.88 18.52
N ASN A 106 -6.42 -10.84 17.88
CA ASN A 106 -6.02 -10.49 16.53
C ASN A 106 -4.82 -9.59 16.68
N ARG A 107 -3.62 -10.17 16.75
CA ARG A 107 -2.40 -9.43 16.48
C ARG A 107 -2.64 -8.64 15.20
N MET A 108 -2.73 -7.32 15.34
CA MET A 108 -2.96 -6.43 14.20
C MET A 108 -1.83 -6.64 13.20
N THR A 109 -2.16 -7.16 12.02
CA THR A 109 -1.17 -7.31 10.95
C THR A 109 -0.86 -5.95 10.34
N ILE A 110 0.32 -5.80 9.76
CA ILE A 110 0.71 -4.58 9.04
C ILE A 110 -0.31 -4.23 7.95
N SER A 111 -0.79 -5.24 7.23
CA SER A 111 -1.82 -5.05 6.21
C SER A 111 -3.13 -4.50 6.80
N ALA A 112 -3.53 -4.97 7.99
CA ALA A 112 -4.69 -4.46 8.69
C ALA A 112 -4.48 -3.00 9.15
N LEU A 113 -3.30 -2.69 9.68
CA LEU A 113 -2.93 -1.32 10.07
C LEU A 113 -2.96 -0.37 8.86
N LEU A 114 -2.34 -0.75 7.75
CA LEU A 114 -2.34 0.05 6.52
C LEU A 114 -3.75 0.24 5.94
N ALA A 115 -4.65 -0.74 6.13
CA ALA A 115 -6.05 -0.63 5.71
C ALA A 115 -6.87 0.31 6.59
N GLU A 116 -6.48 0.49 7.85
CA GLU A 116 -7.21 1.28 8.84
C GLU A 116 -6.86 2.77 8.81
N LEU A 117 -5.60 3.07 8.52
CA LEU A 117 -5.10 4.44 8.56
C LEU A 117 -5.48 5.24 7.30
N PRO A 118 -5.48 6.59 7.38
CA PRO A 118 -5.67 7.45 6.22
C PRO A 118 -4.71 7.10 5.08
N GLN A 119 -5.19 7.18 3.84
CA GLN A 119 -4.44 6.74 2.66
C GLN A 119 -3.09 7.43 2.53
N GLU A 120 -3.05 8.73 2.74
CA GLU A 120 -1.83 9.54 2.64
C GLU A 120 -0.76 9.14 3.67
N LEU A 121 -1.18 8.67 4.85
CA LEU A 121 -0.26 8.18 5.88
C LEU A 121 0.26 6.80 5.51
N SER A 122 -0.64 5.89 5.10
CA SER A 122 -0.27 4.54 4.68
C SER A 122 0.63 4.55 3.44
N GLU A 123 0.35 5.42 2.46
CA GLU A 123 1.20 5.59 1.27
C GLU A 123 2.61 6.08 1.66
N THR A 124 2.69 7.10 2.51
CA THR A 124 3.97 7.65 2.97
C THR A 124 4.76 6.60 3.78
N ALA A 125 4.06 5.83 4.64
CA ALA A 125 4.67 4.75 5.42
C ALA A 125 5.20 3.61 4.54
N VAL A 126 4.47 3.22 3.49
CA VAL A 126 4.94 2.21 2.54
C VAL A 126 6.22 2.68 1.84
N TYR A 127 6.28 3.92 1.36
CA TYR A 127 7.50 4.45 0.75
C TYR A 127 8.68 4.46 1.72
N TYR A 128 8.46 4.87 2.97
CA TYR A 128 9.52 4.98 3.96
C TYR A 128 9.96 3.61 4.50
N TYR A 129 9.03 2.79 5.00
CA TYR A 129 9.35 1.55 5.71
C TYR A 129 9.46 0.32 4.79
N VAL A 130 8.75 0.27 3.66
CA VAL A 130 8.76 -0.88 2.75
C VAL A 130 9.75 -0.67 1.61
N ASP A 131 9.84 0.55 1.09
CA ASP A 131 10.73 0.88 -0.03
C ASP A 131 12.04 1.51 0.40
N GLU A 132 12.21 1.80 1.70
CA GLU A 132 13.43 2.37 2.28
C GLU A 132 13.83 3.72 1.64
N MET A 133 12.82 4.47 1.14
CA MET A 133 13.04 5.78 0.56
C MET A 133 13.29 6.83 1.64
N ASP A 134 14.18 7.76 1.38
CA ASP A 134 14.34 8.92 2.23
C ASP A 134 13.20 9.94 2.06
N GLN A 135 13.16 10.96 2.93
CA GLN A 135 12.07 11.93 2.92
C GLN A 135 12.09 12.83 1.70
N GLU A 136 13.23 13.07 1.09
CA GLU A 136 13.42 13.82 -0.15
C GLU A 136 12.86 13.04 -1.34
N GLU A 137 13.18 11.76 -1.44
CA GLU A 137 12.67 10.86 -2.46
C GLU A 137 11.14 10.72 -2.37
N ILE A 138 10.61 10.57 -1.14
CA ILE A 138 9.16 10.51 -0.90
C ILE A 138 8.50 11.84 -1.29
N ALA A 139 9.10 12.98 -0.96
CA ALA A 139 8.60 14.28 -1.35
C ALA A 139 8.52 14.43 -2.87
N ALA A 140 9.58 14.01 -3.57
CA ALA A 140 9.66 14.04 -5.03
C ALA A 140 8.61 13.13 -5.70
N ILE A 141 8.48 11.86 -5.21
CA ILE A 141 7.53 10.89 -5.79
C ILE A 141 6.08 11.27 -5.51
N SER A 142 5.80 11.87 -4.33
CA SER A 142 4.44 12.22 -3.90
C SER A 142 4.00 13.62 -4.36
N GLY A 143 4.94 14.46 -4.79
CA GLY A 143 4.68 15.85 -5.17
C GLY A 143 4.29 16.73 -3.99
N ILE A 144 4.84 16.46 -2.79
CA ILE A 144 4.58 17.22 -1.56
C ILE A 144 5.89 17.74 -0.96
N ALA A 145 5.81 18.74 -0.08
CA ALA A 145 7.00 19.26 0.59
C ALA A 145 7.57 18.21 1.57
N ARG A 146 8.92 18.14 1.70
CA ARG A 146 9.61 17.25 2.65
C ARG A 146 9.07 17.39 4.08
N ARG A 147 8.76 18.60 4.53
CA ARG A 147 8.15 18.84 5.85
C ARG A 147 6.82 18.11 6.01
N THR A 148 6.03 18.02 4.94
CA THR A 148 4.75 17.29 4.94
C THR A 148 4.99 15.79 5.05
N VAL A 149 6.06 15.25 4.44
CA VAL A 149 6.46 13.84 4.60
C VAL A 149 6.78 13.55 6.06
N GLY A 150 7.63 14.37 6.69
CA GLY A 150 7.97 14.22 8.11
C GLY A 150 6.74 14.24 9.02
N TYR A 151 5.82 15.19 8.80
CA TYR A 151 4.55 15.26 9.53
C TYR A 151 3.68 14.00 9.35
N ARG A 152 3.58 13.47 8.11
CA ARG A 152 2.81 12.26 7.83
C ARG A 152 3.40 11.03 8.50
N LEU A 153 4.73 10.88 8.50
CA LEU A 153 5.42 9.78 9.18
C LEU A 153 5.20 9.82 10.68
N GLU A 154 5.33 10.99 11.29
CA GLU A 154 5.08 11.15 12.74
C GLU A 154 3.63 10.83 13.10
N ARG A 155 2.69 11.32 12.31
CA ARG A 155 1.27 11.02 12.51
C ARG A 155 0.95 9.54 12.30
N PHE A 156 1.57 8.90 11.29
CA PHE A 156 1.46 7.45 11.08
C PHE A 156 1.94 6.70 12.32
N ARG A 157 3.14 7.02 12.84
CA ARG A 157 3.71 6.40 14.03
C ARG A 157 2.77 6.53 15.24
N THR A 158 2.31 7.73 15.54
CA THR A 158 1.40 7.97 16.66
C THR A 158 0.12 7.14 16.54
N MET A 159 -0.48 7.10 15.37
CA MET A 159 -1.70 6.33 15.15
C MET A 159 -1.46 4.82 15.16
N ALA A 160 -0.34 4.36 14.66
CA ALA A 160 0.05 2.95 14.70
C ALA A 160 0.25 2.47 16.14
N LEU A 161 1.00 3.22 16.96
CA LEU A 161 1.20 2.93 18.37
C LEU A 161 -0.11 2.87 19.17
N ALA A 162 -1.01 3.81 18.93
CA ALA A 162 -2.31 3.81 19.60
C ALA A 162 -3.15 2.57 19.28
N ARG A 163 -2.88 1.87 18.16
CA ARG A 163 -3.60 0.67 17.73
C ARG A 163 -2.93 -0.63 18.14
N LEU A 164 -1.61 -0.63 18.18
CA LEU A 164 -0.83 -1.81 18.56
C LEU A 164 -0.80 -2.03 20.09
N GLY A 165 -1.22 -1.02 20.88
CA GLY A 165 -1.19 -1.06 22.35
C GLY A 165 0.24 -0.86 22.86
N ASN A 166 0.53 0.27 23.31
CA ASN A 166 1.63 0.89 24.09
C ASN A 166 2.82 0.00 24.58
N ASP A 167 3.26 -1.02 23.84
CA ASP A 167 4.46 -1.77 24.19
C ASP A 167 5.66 -1.22 23.40
N PRO A 168 6.61 -0.53 24.06
CA PRO A 168 7.81 0.02 23.40
C PRO A 168 8.70 -1.04 22.73
N GLN A 169 8.58 -2.31 23.13
CA GLN A 169 9.29 -3.42 22.48
C GLN A 169 8.64 -3.87 21.16
N GLU A 170 7.33 -3.62 20.99
CA GLU A 170 6.65 -3.86 19.71
C GLU A 170 6.94 -2.76 18.66
N ASP A 171 7.39 -1.57 19.09
CA ASP A 171 7.81 -0.49 18.19
C ASP A 171 8.97 -0.91 17.27
N ALA A 172 9.97 -1.59 17.83
CA ALA A 172 11.08 -2.14 17.06
C ALA A 172 10.64 -3.35 16.21
N LEU A 173 9.69 -4.14 16.71
CA LEU A 173 9.14 -5.31 15.99
C LEU A 173 8.19 -4.88 14.85
N ALA A 174 7.38 -3.85 15.06
CA ALA A 174 6.51 -3.29 14.02
C ALA A 174 7.32 -2.60 12.93
N ALA A 175 8.36 -1.85 13.29
CA ALA A 175 9.31 -1.27 12.34
C ALA A 175 10.13 -2.37 11.65
N ALA A 176 10.63 -3.39 12.36
CA ALA A 176 11.37 -4.51 11.79
C ALA A 176 10.47 -5.44 10.94
N ALA A 177 9.19 -5.58 11.28
CA ALA A 177 8.23 -6.35 10.50
C ALA A 177 7.77 -5.60 9.23
N LEU A 178 7.79 -4.26 9.24
CA LEU A 178 7.63 -3.42 8.06
C LEU A 178 8.86 -3.49 7.14
N VAL A 179 10.05 -3.58 7.74
CA VAL A 179 11.34 -3.60 7.03
C VAL A 179 11.79 -5.03 6.74
N GLY A 180 11.04 -6.06 6.79
CA GLY A 180 11.39 -7.45 6.39
C GLY A 180 12.85 -7.69 6.01
N GLY A 181 13.81 -7.54 6.95
CA GLY A 181 15.20 -7.92 6.80
C GLY A 181 16.19 -6.77 6.57
N GLN A 182 17.04 -6.57 7.62
CA GLN A 182 18.37 -5.96 7.59
C GLN A 182 18.53 -4.46 7.32
N LYS A 183 18.81 -3.70 8.33
CA LYS A 183 20.11 -3.29 8.86
C LYS A 183 19.93 -2.52 10.16
N VAL A 184 20.30 -3.15 11.24
CA VAL A 184 20.83 -2.44 12.41
C VAL A 184 22.32 -2.38 12.14
N ASP A 185 22.86 -1.23 11.81
CA ASP A 185 24.26 -0.93 11.89
C ASP A 185 24.48 0.06 13.06
N PRO A 186 25.58 -0.10 13.81
CA PRO A 186 25.77 0.38 15.16
C PRO A 186 25.96 1.90 15.30
#